data_23879c87b5f5912b2a8460a9195d6793
#
_entry.id   23879c87b5f5912b2a8460a9195d6793
#
_cell.length_a   1.000
_cell.length_b   1.000
_cell.length_c   1.000
_cell.angle_alpha   90.00
_cell.angle_beta   90.00
_cell.angle_gamma   90.00
#
_symmetry.space_group_name_H-M   'P 1'
#
loop_
_entity.id
_entity.type
_entity.pdbx_description
1 polymer ?
#
loop_
_entity_poly.entity_id
_entity_poly.type
_entity_poly.pdbx_seq_one_letter_code
_entity_poly.pdbx_strand_id
1 'polypeptide(L)'
;MLKNLTIIFTFVVALGSISKAEPISSLKSAIHEINADVVFMRHALAPGFGDPANFELQDCNTQRNLDQNGREQAELIGEALKRSDIHFSEILSSEWCRCKETASLLKIGEWKTFSGLNSFFQNYADEEKTLENLRRKLS
;
A
#
# COMPACT_ATOMS: atom_id res chain seq x y z
N MET A 1 -33.14 -61.95 -14.58
CA MET A 1 -33.45 -60.55 -14.93
C MET A 1 -32.57 -59.61 -14.09
N LEU A 2 -31.43 -59.16 -14.62
CA LEU A 2 -30.55 -58.17 -13.98
C LEU A 2 -31.07 -56.79 -14.30
N LYS A 3 -31.43 -55.99 -13.28
CA LYS A 3 -31.74 -54.60 -13.44
C LYS A 3 -30.45 -53.77 -13.49
N ASN A 4 -30.20 -53.12 -14.61
CA ASN A 4 -29.09 -52.17 -14.77
C ASN A 4 -29.31 -50.96 -13.89
N LEU A 5 -28.44 -50.73 -12.91
CA LEU A 5 -28.39 -49.55 -12.07
C LEU A 5 -27.44 -48.55 -12.72
N THR A 6 -27.97 -47.53 -13.38
CA THR A 6 -27.17 -46.44 -13.98
C THR A 6 -26.87 -45.43 -12.86
N ILE A 7 -25.59 -45.36 -12.44
CA ILE A 7 -25.12 -44.33 -11.50
C ILE A 7 -24.76 -43.08 -12.34
N ILE A 8 -25.54 -41.99 -12.16
CA ILE A 8 -25.24 -40.70 -12.74
C ILE A 8 -24.31 -39.96 -11.78
N PHE A 9 -23.04 -39.78 -12.16
CA PHE A 9 -22.08 -38.98 -11.42
C PHE A 9 -22.29 -37.51 -11.80
N THR A 10 -22.95 -36.74 -10.94
CA THR A 10 -23.08 -35.28 -11.10
C THR A 10 -21.76 -34.62 -10.65
N PHE A 11 -20.99 -34.16 -11.64
CA PHE A 11 -19.77 -33.39 -11.39
C PHE A 11 -20.16 -31.96 -11.02
N VAL A 12 -20.15 -31.63 -9.72
CA VAL A 12 -20.34 -30.26 -9.24
C VAL A 12 -19.03 -29.49 -9.45
N VAL A 13 -18.95 -28.72 -10.53
CA VAL A 13 -17.87 -27.75 -10.72
C VAL A 13 -18.12 -26.58 -9.75
N ALA A 14 -17.42 -26.55 -8.64
CA ALA A 14 -17.35 -25.39 -7.78
C ALA A 14 -16.59 -24.28 -8.55
N LEU A 15 -17.34 -23.33 -9.14
CA LEU A 15 -16.81 -22.09 -9.65
C LEU A 15 -16.29 -21.28 -8.47
N GLY A 16 -14.97 -21.40 -8.19
CA GLY A 16 -14.30 -20.54 -7.25
C GLY A 16 -14.46 -19.09 -7.71
N SER A 17 -15.13 -18.27 -6.91
CA SER A 17 -15.23 -16.84 -7.14
C SER A 17 -13.81 -16.27 -7.12
N ILE A 18 -13.29 -15.91 -8.29
CA ILE A 18 -12.07 -15.09 -8.39
C ILE A 18 -12.47 -13.73 -7.80
N SER A 19 -12.00 -13.45 -6.60
CA SER A 19 -12.13 -12.12 -5.99
C SER A 19 -11.40 -11.14 -6.89
N LYS A 20 -12.17 -10.45 -7.72
CA LYS A 20 -11.66 -9.38 -8.58
C LYS A 20 -11.34 -8.21 -7.67
N ALA A 21 -10.07 -7.78 -7.64
CA ALA A 21 -9.70 -6.57 -6.95
C ALA A 21 -10.60 -5.42 -7.45
N GLU A 22 -11.32 -4.78 -6.55
CA GLU A 22 -12.19 -3.66 -6.87
C GLU A 22 -11.36 -2.53 -7.52
N PRO A 23 -11.81 -1.95 -8.63
CA PRO A 23 -11.08 -0.89 -9.31
C PRO A 23 -10.99 0.37 -8.41
N ILE A 24 -9.94 1.19 -8.60
CA ILE A 24 -9.70 2.44 -7.84
C ILE A 24 -10.86 3.46 -7.98
N SER A 25 -11.74 3.32 -8.96
CA SER A 25 -13.02 4.02 -8.99
C SER A 25 -13.85 3.80 -7.72
N SER A 26 -13.69 2.67 -7.03
CA SER A 26 -14.27 2.39 -5.73
C SER A 26 -13.62 3.20 -4.59
N LEU A 27 -12.34 3.57 -4.71
CA LEU A 27 -11.64 4.38 -3.70
C LEU A 27 -12.23 5.79 -3.62
N LYS A 28 -12.47 6.46 -4.74
CA LYS A 28 -13.13 7.78 -4.74
C LYS A 28 -14.52 7.71 -4.12
N SER A 29 -15.28 6.68 -4.45
CA SER A 29 -16.62 6.46 -3.87
C SER A 29 -16.54 6.18 -2.36
N ALA A 30 -15.58 5.35 -1.91
CA ALA A 30 -15.38 5.05 -0.50
C ALA A 30 -14.96 6.30 0.30
N ILE A 31 -14.03 7.11 -0.22
CA ILE A 31 -13.62 8.38 0.39
C ILE A 31 -14.84 9.29 0.60
N HIS A 32 -15.71 9.39 -0.42
CA HIS A 32 -16.91 10.20 -0.37
C HIS A 32 -17.94 9.66 0.63
N GLU A 33 -18.18 8.34 0.61
CA GLU A 33 -19.18 7.68 1.45
C GLU A 33 -18.88 7.83 2.95
N ILE A 34 -17.61 7.69 3.33
CA ILE A 34 -17.19 7.81 4.73
C ILE A 34 -16.70 9.21 5.10
N ASN A 35 -16.74 10.16 4.17
CA ASN A 35 -16.23 11.53 4.33
C ASN A 35 -14.80 11.55 4.87
N ALA A 36 -13.91 10.80 4.23
CA ALA A 36 -12.53 10.67 4.68
C ALA A 36 -11.69 11.88 4.27
N ASP A 37 -10.98 12.46 5.22
CA ASP A 37 -10.04 13.58 5.01
C ASP A 37 -8.61 13.10 4.75
N VAL A 38 -8.29 11.85 5.11
CA VAL A 38 -6.94 11.30 5.04
C VAL A 38 -6.96 9.89 4.44
N VAL A 39 -6.00 9.62 3.56
CA VAL A 39 -5.74 8.28 3.00
C VAL A 39 -4.33 7.85 3.42
N PHE A 40 -4.24 6.76 4.15
CA PHE A 40 -2.98 6.10 4.45
C PHE A 40 -2.67 5.02 3.45
N MET A 41 -1.46 5.05 2.90
CA MET A 41 -0.98 4.03 1.97
C MET A 41 0.34 3.43 2.47
N ARG A 42 0.48 2.11 2.39
CA ARG A 42 1.77 1.47 2.58
C ARG A 42 2.67 1.73 1.36
N HIS A 43 4.00 1.77 1.57
CA HIS A 43 4.95 1.78 0.46
C HIS A 43 4.71 0.60 -0.51
N ALA A 44 5.10 0.75 -1.77
CA ALA A 44 5.05 -0.30 -2.78
C ALA A 44 5.92 -1.51 -2.41
N LEU A 45 5.86 -2.58 -3.17
CA LEU A 45 6.51 -3.84 -2.85
C LEU A 45 8.02 -3.66 -2.62
N ALA A 46 8.45 -3.99 -1.41
CA ALA A 46 9.84 -4.08 -1.00
C ALA A 46 10.04 -5.49 -0.40
N PRO A 47 10.68 -6.43 -1.11
CA PRO A 47 10.83 -7.81 -0.66
C PRO A 47 11.58 -7.94 0.66
N GLY A 48 11.27 -8.99 1.43
CA GLY A 48 11.90 -9.28 2.71
C GLY A 48 11.15 -8.72 3.92
N PHE A 49 11.77 -8.80 5.08
CA PHE A 49 11.21 -8.45 6.38
C PHE A 49 12.22 -7.63 7.19
N GLY A 50 11.75 -6.53 7.80
CA GLY A 50 12.63 -5.61 8.54
C GLY A 50 13.60 -4.84 7.64
N ASP A 51 14.54 -4.16 8.25
CA ASP A 51 15.69 -3.55 7.61
C ASP A 51 16.98 -4.28 8.09
N PRO A 52 18.11 -4.20 7.39
CA PRO A 52 19.38 -4.79 7.83
C PRO A 52 19.82 -4.30 9.19
N ALA A 53 20.63 -5.10 9.90
CA ALA A 53 21.12 -4.77 11.25
C ALA A 53 21.98 -3.49 11.32
N ASN A 54 22.56 -3.09 10.18
CA ASN A 54 23.34 -1.85 10.03
C ASN A 54 22.50 -0.69 9.48
N PHE A 55 21.18 -0.72 9.73
CA PHE A 55 20.24 0.31 9.26
C PHE A 55 20.67 1.71 9.67
N GLU A 56 20.70 2.61 8.67
CA GLU A 56 20.86 4.04 8.83
C GLU A 56 19.80 4.77 7.99
N LEU A 57 19.05 5.68 8.62
CA LEU A 57 17.91 6.37 7.97
C LEU A 57 18.33 7.19 6.75
N GLN A 58 19.55 7.73 6.75
CA GLN A 58 20.05 8.58 5.68
C GLN A 58 20.82 7.81 4.58
N ASP A 59 21.08 6.51 4.78
CA ASP A 59 21.77 5.66 3.79
C ASP A 59 20.84 4.57 3.25
N CYS A 60 20.38 4.77 2.03
CA CYS A 60 19.49 3.81 1.37
C CYS A 60 20.13 2.43 1.12
N ASN A 61 21.46 2.32 1.09
CA ASN A 61 22.13 1.04 0.91
C ASN A 61 22.02 0.14 2.16
N THR A 62 21.70 0.72 3.30
CA THR A 62 21.48 0.01 4.57
C THR A 62 20.01 -0.30 4.83
N GLN A 63 19.14 -0.05 3.84
CA GLN A 63 17.70 -0.23 3.96
C GLN A 63 17.18 -1.30 3.02
N ARG A 64 16.05 -1.90 3.39
CA ARG A 64 15.25 -2.70 2.48
C ARG A 64 14.51 -1.77 1.52
N ASN A 65 14.78 -1.88 0.23
CA ASN A 65 14.29 -0.99 -0.81
C ASN A 65 13.25 -1.68 -1.72
N LEU A 66 12.61 -0.91 -2.59
CA LEU A 66 11.74 -1.45 -3.63
C LEU A 66 12.57 -2.32 -4.60
N ASP A 67 11.96 -3.39 -5.09
CA ASP A 67 12.44 -4.09 -6.27
C ASP A 67 11.82 -3.50 -7.55
N GLN A 68 12.10 -4.09 -8.69
CA GLN A 68 11.54 -3.65 -9.96
C GLN A 68 10.01 -3.75 -9.98
N ASN A 69 9.44 -4.84 -9.44
CA ASN A 69 7.98 -5.00 -9.36
C ASN A 69 7.34 -3.94 -8.46
N GLY A 70 8.03 -3.57 -7.37
CA GLY A 70 7.56 -2.50 -6.48
C GLY A 70 7.56 -1.13 -7.17
N ARG A 71 8.56 -0.82 -7.98
CA ARG A 71 8.60 0.41 -8.77
C ARG A 71 7.45 0.48 -9.77
N GLU A 72 7.24 -0.58 -10.54
CA GLU A 72 6.13 -0.72 -11.48
C GLU A 72 4.77 -0.62 -10.76
N GLN A 73 4.63 -1.26 -9.62
CA GLN A 73 3.42 -1.16 -8.78
C GLN A 73 3.14 0.29 -8.36
N ALA A 74 4.16 1.04 -7.92
CA ALA A 74 3.99 2.45 -7.53
C ALA A 74 3.53 3.30 -8.71
N GLU A 75 4.12 3.12 -9.90
CA GLU A 75 3.72 3.85 -11.10
C GLU A 75 2.28 3.53 -11.50
N LEU A 76 1.87 2.26 -11.50
CA LEU A 76 0.51 1.82 -11.81
C LEU A 76 -0.52 2.39 -10.82
N ILE A 77 -0.20 2.44 -9.53
CA ILE A 77 -1.05 3.07 -8.51
C ILE A 77 -1.19 4.56 -8.80
N GLY A 78 -0.10 5.25 -9.10
CA GLY A 78 -0.12 6.67 -9.43
C GLY A 78 -0.97 6.99 -10.66
N GLU A 79 -0.85 6.20 -11.72
CA GLU A 79 -1.71 6.32 -12.91
C GLU A 79 -3.18 6.08 -12.58
N ALA A 80 -3.47 5.09 -11.74
CA ALA A 80 -4.83 4.78 -11.36
C ALA A 80 -5.45 5.90 -10.50
N LEU A 81 -4.69 6.51 -9.58
CA LEU A 81 -5.12 7.69 -8.80
C LEU A 81 -5.43 8.87 -9.70
N LYS A 82 -4.58 9.16 -10.70
CA LYS A 82 -4.83 10.22 -11.69
C LYS A 82 -6.12 9.97 -12.48
N ARG A 83 -6.33 8.74 -12.97
CA ARG A 83 -7.55 8.39 -13.72
C ARG A 83 -8.82 8.49 -12.88
N SER A 84 -8.71 8.32 -11.56
CA SER A 84 -9.85 8.41 -10.65
C SER A 84 -10.20 9.83 -10.25
N ASP A 85 -9.47 10.84 -10.75
CA ASP A 85 -9.68 12.24 -10.42
C ASP A 85 -9.71 12.48 -8.89
N ILE A 86 -8.76 11.86 -8.18
CA ILE A 86 -8.54 12.07 -6.75
C ILE A 86 -7.39 13.06 -6.60
N HIS A 87 -7.67 14.19 -5.97
CA HIS A 87 -6.69 15.25 -5.72
C HIS A 87 -6.36 15.33 -4.23
N PHE A 88 -5.08 15.40 -3.93
CA PHE A 88 -4.57 15.55 -2.57
C PHE A 88 -4.04 16.96 -2.39
N SER A 89 -4.45 17.65 -1.33
CA SER A 89 -3.92 18.97 -0.96
C SER A 89 -2.51 18.89 -0.41
N GLU A 90 -2.12 17.76 0.15
CA GLU A 90 -0.79 17.50 0.68
C GLU A 90 -0.46 16.01 0.56
N ILE A 91 0.80 15.71 0.22
CA ILE A 91 1.30 14.34 0.12
C ILE A 91 2.52 14.22 1.03
N LEU A 92 2.43 13.32 2.00
CA LEU A 92 3.46 13.08 2.99
C LEU A 92 4.04 11.68 2.85
N SER A 93 5.34 11.55 3.03
CA SER A 93 6.07 10.29 3.04
C SER A 93 6.84 10.12 4.35
N SER A 94 6.95 8.90 4.84
CA SER A 94 8.00 8.54 5.79
C SER A 94 9.38 8.84 5.22
N GLU A 95 10.37 8.99 6.09
CA GLU A 95 11.77 9.25 5.72
C GLU A 95 12.50 8.01 5.17
N TRP A 96 11.91 6.80 5.25
CA TRP A 96 12.47 5.58 4.68
C TRP A 96 12.59 5.65 3.17
N CYS A 97 13.69 5.15 2.62
CA CYS A 97 13.98 5.24 1.19
C CYS A 97 12.89 4.61 0.32
N ARG A 98 12.37 3.43 0.69
CA ARG A 98 11.25 2.79 -0.01
C ARG A 98 9.97 3.62 -0.02
N CYS A 99 9.73 4.40 1.05
CA CYS A 99 8.56 5.28 1.14
C CYS A 99 8.74 6.52 0.25
N LYS A 100 9.92 7.15 0.30
CA LYS A 100 10.29 8.29 -0.55
C LYS A 100 10.24 7.90 -2.04
N GLU A 101 10.81 6.74 -2.38
CA GLU A 101 10.79 6.23 -3.76
C GLU A 101 9.35 5.95 -4.23
N THR A 102 8.52 5.33 -3.39
CA THR A 102 7.10 5.14 -3.69
C THR A 102 6.41 6.47 -3.96
N ALA A 103 6.53 7.46 -3.06
CA ALA A 103 5.90 8.77 -3.21
C ALA A 103 6.33 9.47 -4.51
N SER A 104 7.61 9.38 -4.87
CA SER A 104 8.16 9.93 -6.11
C SER A 104 7.57 9.25 -7.35
N LEU A 105 7.47 7.92 -7.35
CA LEU A 105 6.99 7.13 -8.49
C LEU A 105 5.48 7.24 -8.72
N LEU A 106 4.69 7.60 -7.71
CA LEU A 106 3.26 7.90 -7.88
C LEU A 106 3.02 9.06 -8.84
N LYS A 107 3.90 10.05 -8.90
CA LYS A 107 3.80 11.23 -9.79
C LYS A 107 2.44 11.95 -9.70
N ILE A 108 1.84 12.01 -8.51
CA ILE A 108 0.51 12.59 -8.26
C ILE A 108 0.54 14.00 -7.67
N GLY A 109 1.69 14.59 -7.48
CA GLY A 109 1.92 15.94 -6.97
C GLY A 109 3.24 16.06 -6.20
N GLU A 110 3.51 17.26 -5.70
CA GLU A 110 4.64 17.52 -4.82
C GLU A 110 4.45 16.79 -3.49
N TRP A 111 5.51 16.19 -3.00
CA TRP A 111 5.50 15.48 -1.72
C TRP A 111 6.66 15.89 -0.83
N LYS A 112 6.53 15.69 0.47
CA LYS A 112 7.59 15.95 1.45
C LYS A 112 7.67 14.85 2.50
N THR A 113 8.82 14.73 3.16
CA THR A 113 8.99 13.81 4.28
C THR A 113 8.29 14.34 5.53
N PHE A 114 7.81 13.39 6.34
CA PHE A 114 7.18 13.68 7.62
C PHE A 114 7.50 12.57 8.63
N SER A 115 8.21 12.91 9.70
CA SER A 115 8.66 11.96 10.72
C SER A 115 7.53 11.25 11.48
N GLY A 116 6.34 11.84 11.51
CA GLY A 116 5.13 11.20 12.07
C GLY A 116 4.64 9.97 11.28
N LEU A 117 5.26 9.66 10.14
CA LEU A 117 5.01 8.45 9.35
C LEU A 117 6.17 7.44 9.44
N ASN A 118 7.17 7.70 10.26
CA ASN A 118 8.31 6.81 10.41
C ASN A 118 7.91 5.51 11.10
N SER A 119 8.56 4.41 10.69
CA SER A 119 8.33 3.10 11.30
C SER A 119 9.05 3.00 12.64
N PHE A 120 8.33 2.75 13.70
CA PHE A 120 8.88 2.39 15.01
C PHE A 120 9.00 0.87 15.22
N PHE A 121 8.72 0.07 14.18
CA PHE A 121 8.96 -1.36 14.18
C PHE A 121 10.45 -1.65 14.49
N GLN A 122 10.73 -2.61 15.39
CA GLN A 122 12.07 -2.94 15.87
C GLN A 122 12.86 -1.74 16.45
N ASN A 123 12.16 -0.73 16.96
CA ASN A 123 12.75 0.48 17.56
C ASN A 123 13.61 1.33 16.59
N TYR A 124 13.36 1.26 15.28
CA TYR A 124 14.04 2.11 14.31
C TYR A 124 13.71 3.60 14.45
N ALA A 125 12.54 3.92 14.99
CA ALA A 125 12.17 5.28 15.39
C ALA A 125 11.52 5.28 16.78
N ASP A 126 11.52 6.42 17.44
CA ASP A 126 10.82 6.63 18.70
C ASP A 126 9.32 6.61 18.48
N GLU A 127 8.62 5.64 19.09
CA GLU A 127 7.17 5.44 18.91
C GLU A 127 6.38 6.64 19.44
N GLU A 128 6.67 7.09 20.66
CA GLU A 128 5.92 8.16 21.31
C GLU A 128 5.99 9.47 20.51
N LYS A 129 7.22 9.84 20.12
CA LYS A 129 7.46 11.03 19.31
C LYS A 129 6.83 10.93 17.90
N THR A 130 6.88 9.74 17.29
CA THR A 130 6.27 9.50 15.98
C THR A 130 4.76 9.69 16.05
N LEU A 131 4.12 9.07 17.05
CA LEU A 131 2.67 9.17 17.23
C LEU A 131 2.22 10.57 17.68
N GLU A 132 3.00 11.27 18.51
CA GLU A 132 2.72 12.66 18.87
C GLU A 132 2.74 13.56 17.62
N ASN A 133 3.78 13.46 16.80
CA ASN A 133 3.87 14.21 15.54
C ASN A 133 2.66 13.94 14.64
N LEU A 134 2.27 12.67 14.49
CA LEU A 134 1.13 12.29 13.68
C LEU A 134 -0.19 12.87 14.23
N ARG A 135 -0.45 12.74 15.54
CA ARG A 135 -1.65 13.31 16.18
C ARG A 135 -1.75 14.81 15.97
N ARG A 136 -0.64 15.54 16.18
CA ARG A 136 -0.59 16.99 15.98
C ARG A 136 -0.84 17.40 14.51
N LYS A 137 -0.50 16.54 13.57
CA LYS A 137 -0.75 16.80 12.14
C LYS A 137 -2.23 16.60 11.77
N LEU A 138 -2.92 15.70 12.45
CA LEU A 138 -4.31 15.32 12.17
C LEU A 138 -5.34 16.11 13.01
N SER A 139 -4.90 16.89 14.01
CA SER A 139 -5.75 17.80 14.80
C SER A 139 -5.88 19.16 14.12
#